data_bc43e104d06a68235143a999d0104b65
#
_entry.id   bc43e104d06a68235143a999d0104b65
#
_cell.length_a   1.000
_cell.length_b   1.000
_cell.length_c   1.000
_cell.angle_alpha   90.00
_cell.angle_beta   90.00
_cell.angle_gamma   90.00
#
_symmetry.space_group_name_H-M   'P 1'
#
loop_
_entity.id
_entity.type
_entity.pdbx_description
1 polymer ?
#
loop_
_entity_poly.entity_id
_entity_poly.type
_entity_poly.pdbx_seq_one_letter_code
_entity_poly.pdbx_strand_id
1 'polypeptide(L)'
;MLQAGRALKVSIYLSDGATHHGVPVYSSILDFLFYRGISGATVLKGIAGFGADHHMHSSSVVEISDRLPIKIEFIETREKVDSILGKLEELAGSGLIEMQETTVAKPAQRSKPKLQMPPEHLRMEGKAKMMRIYVSE
;
A
#
# COMPACT_ATOMS: atom_id res chain seq x y z
N MET A 1 4.31 -5.28 -17.04
CA MET A 1 4.55 -6.11 -15.87
C MET A 1 5.93 -5.84 -15.31
N LEU A 2 6.03 -5.77 -14.00
CA LEU A 2 7.31 -5.48 -13.38
C LEU A 2 8.29 -6.60 -13.61
N GLN A 3 9.50 -6.24 -13.98
CA GLN A 3 10.54 -7.23 -14.26
C GLN A 3 11.80 -6.87 -13.50
N ALA A 4 12.74 -7.79 -13.46
CA ALA A 4 14.03 -7.52 -12.86
C ALA A 4 14.72 -6.37 -13.57
N GLY A 5 15.44 -5.56 -12.84
CA GLY A 5 16.14 -4.42 -13.40
C GLY A 5 15.69 -3.13 -12.72
N ARG A 6 15.88 -2.03 -13.44
CA ARG A 6 15.58 -0.73 -12.87
C ARG A 6 14.09 -0.51 -12.71
N ALA A 7 13.74 0.13 -11.62
CA ALA A 7 12.36 0.45 -11.32
C ALA A 7 12.33 1.66 -10.40
N LEU A 8 11.12 2.13 -10.08
CA LEU A 8 10.93 3.20 -9.13
C LEU A 8 10.19 2.66 -7.92
N LYS A 9 10.66 3.07 -6.77
CA LYS A 9 9.98 2.80 -5.52
C LYS A 9 9.25 4.07 -5.12
N VAL A 10 7.97 3.99 -4.96
CA VAL A 10 7.15 5.14 -4.62
C VAL A 10 6.64 4.97 -3.20
N SER A 11 6.83 6.01 -2.39
CA SER A 11 6.35 6.02 -1.01
C SER A 11 5.43 7.21 -0.83
N ILE A 12 4.26 6.98 -0.28
CA ILE A 12 3.27 8.01 -0.05
C ILE A 12 3.01 8.09 1.44
N TYR A 13 3.23 9.27 2.01
CA TYR A 13 3.08 9.45 3.45
C TYR A 13 1.83 10.27 3.72
N LEU A 14 0.94 9.71 4.54
CA LEU A 14 -0.35 10.31 4.82
C LEU A 14 -0.62 10.27 6.31
N SER A 15 -1.65 10.99 6.70
CA SER A 15 -2.20 10.87 8.04
C SER A 15 -3.34 9.84 7.99
N ASP A 16 -3.43 9.01 9.00
CA ASP A 16 -4.47 7.99 9.06
C ASP A 16 -5.86 8.61 9.05
N GLY A 17 -5.99 9.80 9.64
CA GLY A 17 -7.30 10.43 9.72
C GLY A 17 -7.74 11.16 8.46
N ALA A 18 -6.88 11.23 7.44
CA ALA A 18 -7.26 11.92 6.21
C ALA A 18 -8.35 11.16 5.47
N THR A 19 -9.37 11.88 5.02
CA THR A 19 -10.47 11.26 4.28
C THR A 19 -10.75 12.03 3.01
N HIS A 20 -11.37 11.34 2.06
CA HIS A 20 -11.79 11.92 0.81
C HIS A 20 -13.18 11.36 0.55
N HIS A 21 -14.19 12.23 0.53
CA HIS A 21 -15.59 11.81 0.38
C HIS A 21 -15.98 10.77 1.42
N GLY A 22 -15.49 10.96 2.65
CA GLY A 22 -15.85 10.06 3.75
C GLY A 22 -15.08 8.75 3.78
N VAL A 23 -14.17 8.54 2.84
CA VAL A 23 -13.39 7.30 2.78
C VAL A 23 -11.95 7.62 3.15
N PRO A 24 -11.27 6.78 3.93
CA PRO A 24 -9.87 7.06 4.24
C PRO A 24 -9.05 7.18 2.96
N VAL A 25 -8.19 8.19 2.91
CA VAL A 25 -7.41 8.46 1.72
C VAL A 25 -6.54 7.27 1.34
N TYR A 26 -5.95 6.60 2.33
CA TYR A 26 -5.08 5.47 2.01
C TYR A 26 -5.85 4.35 1.32
N SER A 27 -7.10 4.18 1.67
CA SER A 27 -7.93 3.15 1.05
C SER A 27 -8.23 3.52 -0.40
N SER A 28 -8.51 4.78 -0.67
CA SER A 28 -8.77 5.23 -2.02
C SER A 28 -7.53 5.07 -2.89
N ILE A 29 -6.36 5.38 -2.34
CA ILE A 29 -5.12 5.22 -3.08
C ILE A 29 -4.86 3.75 -3.37
N LEU A 30 -5.06 2.90 -2.37
CA LEU A 30 -4.82 1.48 -2.54
C LEU A 30 -5.72 0.91 -3.63
N ASP A 31 -7.00 1.29 -3.63
CA ASP A 31 -7.93 0.86 -4.66
C ASP A 31 -7.48 1.35 -6.03
N PHE A 32 -7.07 2.61 -6.11
CA PHE A 32 -6.60 3.17 -7.36
C PHE A 32 -5.43 2.36 -7.91
N LEU A 33 -4.45 2.06 -7.07
CA LEU A 33 -3.29 1.30 -7.49
C LEU A 33 -3.68 -0.09 -7.95
N PHE A 34 -4.60 -0.71 -7.22
CA PHE A 34 -5.04 -2.05 -7.55
C PHE A 34 -5.69 -2.08 -8.93
N TYR A 35 -6.57 -1.13 -9.20
CA TYR A 35 -7.30 -1.13 -10.48
C TYR A 35 -6.47 -0.57 -11.62
N ARG A 36 -5.32 0.00 -11.35
CA ARG A 36 -4.41 0.43 -12.41
C ARG A 36 -3.35 -0.61 -12.70
N GLY A 37 -3.46 -1.79 -12.11
CA GLY A 37 -2.57 -2.89 -12.43
C GLY A 37 -1.19 -2.79 -11.84
N ILE A 38 -1.04 -2.07 -10.73
CA ILE A 38 0.23 -2.05 -10.03
C ILE A 38 0.46 -3.45 -9.45
N SER A 39 1.70 -3.91 -9.54
CA SER A 39 2.02 -5.30 -9.19
C SER A 39 1.79 -5.64 -7.73
N GLY A 40 1.95 -4.69 -6.86
CA GLY A 40 1.70 -4.90 -5.45
C GLY A 40 1.89 -3.60 -4.70
N ALA A 41 1.30 -3.49 -3.53
CA ALA A 41 1.44 -2.31 -2.71
C ALA A 41 1.30 -2.72 -1.25
N THR A 42 1.98 -2.00 -0.38
CA THR A 42 1.95 -2.28 1.04
C THR A 42 1.56 -1.01 1.78
N VAL A 43 0.68 -1.16 2.76
CA VAL A 43 0.29 -0.05 3.62
C VAL A 43 0.86 -0.34 5.00
N LEU A 44 1.62 0.62 5.52
CA LEU A 44 2.20 0.51 6.85
C LEU A 44 1.68 1.64 7.70
N LYS A 45 1.38 1.33 8.94
CA LYS A 45 0.92 2.33 9.89
C LYS A 45 2.05 2.54 10.89
N GLY A 46 2.50 3.78 11.01
CA GLY A 46 3.56 4.09 11.95
C GLY A 46 3.04 4.12 13.38
N ILE A 47 3.94 3.93 14.31
CA ILE A 47 3.56 3.95 15.72
C ILE A 47 3.67 5.34 16.31
N ALA A 48 4.34 6.26 15.62
CA ALA A 48 4.48 7.64 16.05
C ALA A 48 5.04 8.44 14.89
N GLY A 49 4.82 9.73 14.89
CA GLY A 49 5.41 10.58 13.88
C GLY A 49 4.71 11.92 13.80
N PHE A 50 5.25 12.77 12.93
CA PHE A 50 4.60 14.04 12.64
C PHE A 50 4.90 14.41 11.19
N GLY A 51 4.03 15.21 10.64
CA GLY A 51 4.17 15.66 9.26
C GLY A 51 4.28 17.17 9.18
N ALA A 52 3.87 17.73 8.07
CA ALA A 52 4.03 19.15 7.79
C ALA A 52 3.32 20.04 8.80
N ASP A 53 2.29 19.53 9.47
CA ASP A 53 1.57 20.30 10.48
C ASP A 53 2.28 20.31 11.83
N HIS A 54 3.35 19.53 11.96
CA HIS A 54 4.14 19.47 13.19
C HIS A 54 3.39 19.04 14.43
N HIS A 55 2.30 18.31 14.25
CA HIS A 55 1.59 17.73 15.38
C HIS A 55 2.06 16.30 15.59
N MET A 56 2.58 16.03 16.78
CA MET A 56 3.09 14.71 17.10
C MET A 56 1.94 13.75 17.36
N HIS A 57 2.01 12.58 16.75
CA HIS A 57 1.03 11.52 16.95
C HIS A 57 1.74 10.26 17.42
N SER A 58 1.13 9.54 18.33
CA SER A 58 1.74 8.35 18.89
C SER A 58 0.66 7.38 19.34
N SER A 59 0.92 6.10 19.18
CA SER A 59 -0.01 5.08 19.60
C SER A 59 -0.14 5.00 21.12
N SER A 60 0.76 5.64 21.84
CA SER A 60 0.66 5.64 23.30
C SER A 60 -0.38 6.64 23.80
N VAL A 61 -0.89 7.51 22.93
CA VAL A 61 -1.91 8.49 23.30
C VAL A 61 -3.21 8.03 22.67
N VAL A 62 -4.12 7.54 23.48
CA VAL A 62 -5.30 6.83 23.01
C VAL A 62 -6.17 7.68 22.10
N GLU A 63 -6.36 8.94 22.45
CA GLU A 63 -7.29 9.75 21.70
C GLU A 63 -6.83 10.11 20.32
N ILE A 64 -5.57 9.95 20.01
CA ILE A 64 -5.08 10.28 18.67
C ILE A 64 -4.51 9.08 17.94
N SER A 65 -4.82 7.89 18.41
CA SER A 65 -4.28 6.68 17.80
C SER A 65 -4.73 6.49 16.37
N ASP A 66 -5.85 7.10 15.98
CA ASP A 66 -6.35 6.99 14.62
C ASP A 66 -5.72 8.01 13.69
N ARG A 67 -4.78 8.82 14.17
CA ARG A 67 -4.08 9.79 13.33
C ARG A 67 -2.62 9.45 13.15
N LEU A 68 -2.28 8.19 13.34
CA LEU A 68 -0.91 7.76 13.15
C LEU A 68 -0.52 7.89 11.67
N PRO A 69 0.76 8.06 11.40
CA PRO A 69 1.19 8.19 10.01
C PRO A 69 0.98 6.90 9.24
N ILE A 70 0.62 7.05 7.98
CA ILE A 70 0.41 5.94 7.07
C ILE A 70 1.42 6.07 5.95
N LYS A 71 2.05 4.96 5.57
CA LYS A 71 2.94 4.92 4.43
C LYS A 71 2.44 3.88 3.45
N ILE A 72 2.24 4.27 2.20
CA ILE A 72 1.91 3.35 1.14
C ILE A 72 3.15 3.23 0.27
N GLU A 73 3.54 2.01 -0.04
CA GLU A 73 4.77 1.80 -0.79
C GLU A 73 4.54 0.80 -1.90
N PHE A 74 5.06 1.09 -3.07
CA PHE A 74 5.01 0.13 -4.17
C PHE A 74 6.20 0.36 -5.08
N ILE A 75 6.51 -0.64 -5.90
CA ILE A 75 7.60 -0.60 -6.85
C ILE A 75 7.04 -0.92 -8.22
N GLU A 76 7.36 -0.08 -9.18
CA GLU A 76 6.82 -0.27 -10.52
C GLU A 76 7.76 0.34 -11.55
N THR A 77 7.54 0.08 -12.83
CA THR A 77 8.34 0.67 -13.89
C THR A 77 8.11 2.17 -13.93
N ARG A 78 9.13 2.89 -14.42
CA ARG A 78 9.00 4.34 -14.53
C ARG A 78 7.82 4.74 -15.40
N GLU A 79 7.62 4.03 -16.51
CA GLU A 79 6.53 4.35 -17.42
C GLU A 79 5.18 4.26 -16.72
N LYS A 80 5.01 3.22 -15.92
CA LYS A 80 3.74 3.03 -15.24
C LYS A 80 3.56 4.06 -14.14
N VAL A 81 4.63 4.37 -13.42
CA VAL A 81 4.55 5.40 -12.39
C VAL A 81 4.19 6.74 -13.02
N ASP A 82 4.85 7.10 -14.13
CA ASP A 82 4.57 8.36 -14.78
C ASP A 82 3.11 8.46 -15.21
N SER A 83 2.52 7.35 -15.61
CA SER A 83 1.15 7.37 -16.11
C SER A 83 0.12 7.57 -15.00
N ILE A 84 0.50 7.33 -13.74
CA ILE A 84 -0.46 7.44 -12.65
C ILE A 84 -0.11 8.56 -11.67
N LEU A 85 1.05 9.19 -11.85
CA LEU A 85 1.54 10.12 -10.84
C LEU A 85 0.62 11.30 -10.63
N GLY A 86 0.07 11.85 -11.69
CA GLY A 86 -0.84 12.99 -11.57
C GLY A 86 -2.04 12.68 -10.70
N LYS A 87 -2.64 11.50 -10.89
CA LYS A 87 -3.79 11.13 -10.10
C LYS A 87 -3.38 10.80 -8.66
N LEU A 88 -2.20 10.24 -8.46
CA LEU A 88 -1.70 9.99 -7.12
C LEU A 88 -1.52 11.30 -6.37
N GLU A 89 -0.97 12.31 -7.03
CA GLU A 89 -0.79 13.61 -6.40
C GLU A 89 -2.12 14.18 -5.97
N GLU A 90 -3.12 14.04 -6.83
CA GLU A 90 -4.44 14.53 -6.53
C GLU A 90 -5.04 13.80 -5.32
N LEU A 91 -4.93 12.47 -5.31
CA LEU A 91 -5.48 11.68 -4.22
C LEU A 91 -4.74 11.90 -2.90
N ALA A 92 -3.43 12.09 -2.97
CA ALA A 92 -2.64 12.27 -1.76
C ALA A 92 -2.91 13.62 -1.09
N GLY A 93 -3.37 14.60 -1.86
CA GLY A 93 -3.68 15.90 -1.28
C GLY A 93 -2.46 16.53 -0.63
N SER A 94 -2.51 16.72 0.68
CA SER A 94 -1.40 17.32 1.40
C SER A 94 -0.31 16.33 1.79
N GLY A 95 -0.45 15.08 1.40
CA GLY A 95 0.55 14.07 1.71
C GLY A 95 1.82 14.24 0.91
N LEU A 96 2.84 13.52 1.32
CA LEU A 96 4.13 13.54 0.66
C LEU A 96 4.27 12.35 -0.26
N ILE A 97 4.73 12.57 -1.47
CA ILE A 97 5.05 11.47 -2.38
C ILE A 97 6.55 11.53 -2.66
N GLU A 98 7.21 10.43 -2.41
CA GLU A 98 8.64 10.32 -2.65
C GLU A 98 8.88 9.23 -3.67
N MET A 99 9.80 9.46 -4.59
CA MET A 99 10.17 8.45 -5.56
C MET A 99 11.67 8.23 -5.48
N GLN A 100 12.06 6.96 -5.63
CA GLN A 100 13.46 6.60 -5.51
C GLN A 100 13.77 5.53 -6.54
N GLU A 101 14.88 5.67 -7.24
CA GLU A 101 15.30 4.63 -8.16
C GLU A 101 15.77 3.43 -7.38
N THR A 102 15.39 2.26 -7.85
CA THR A 102 15.75 1.02 -7.18
C THR A 102 16.01 -0.05 -8.24
N THR A 103 16.52 -1.17 -7.80
CA THR A 103 16.75 -2.31 -8.66
C THR A 103 15.96 -3.48 -8.11
N VAL A 104 15.15 -4.07 -8.97
CA VAL A 104 14.41 -5.27 -8.63
C VAL A 104 15.27 -6.46 -8.98
N ALA A 105 15.69 -7.21 -7.99
CA ALA A 105 16.48 -8.40 -8.21
C ALA A 105 15.63 -9.53 -8.78
N LYS A 106 14.42 -9.66 -8.26
CA LYS A 106 13.50 -10.70 -8.68
C LYS A 106 12.09 -10.19 -8.43
N PRO A 107 11.25 -10.08 -9.45
CA PRO A 107 9.88 -9.61 -9.20
C PRO A 107 9.04 -10.71 -8.56
N ALA A 108 8.04 -10.29 -7.83
CA ALA A 108 7.08 -11.24 -7.30
C ALA A 108 6.31 -11.85 -8.45
N GLN A 109 5.97 -13.10 -8.31
CA GLN A 109 5.23 -13.80 -9.35
C GLN A 109 3.87 -14.17 -8.82
N ARG A 110 2.88 -14.11 -9.71
CA ARG A 110 1.56 -14.53 -9.33
C ARG A 110 1.59 -16.02 -9.08
N SER A 111 1.13 -16.43 -7.91
CA SER A 111 1.07 -17.83 -7.61
C SER A 111 0.07 -18.49 -8.51
N LYS A 112 0.39 -19.68 -9.01
CA LYS A 112 -0.58 -20.41 -9.75
C LYS A 112 -1.70 -20.80 -8.83
N PRO A 113 -2.94 -20.71 -9.28
CA PRO A 113 -4.05 -21.11 -8.43
C PRO A 113 -3.80 -22.55 -8.05
N LYS A 114 -3.83 -22.78 -6.77
CA LYS A 114 -3.76 -24.11 -6.32
C LYS A 114 -5.02 -24.70 -6.68
N LEU A 115 -4.92 -25.74 -7.43
CA LEU A 115 -6.04 -26.29 -7.88
C LEU A 115 -6.84 -26.81 -6.86
N GLN A 116 -8.01 -26.54 -6.91
CA GLN A 116 -8.97 -27.38 -6.50
C GLN A 116 -8.90 -27.78 -5.10
N MET A 117 -8.80 -26.86 -4.21
CA MET A 117 -9.09 -27.10 -2.84
C MET A 117 -10.58 -27.25 -2.74
N PRO A 118 -11.09 -28.28 -2.13
CA PRO A 118 -12.53 -28.42 -1.96
C PRO A 118 -13.09 -27.29 -1.14
N PRO A 119 -14.31 -26.89 -1.39
CA PRO A 119 -14.88 -25.73 -0.69
C PRO A 119 -14.87 -25.88 0.82
N GLU A 120 -15.15 -27.07 1.33
CA GLU A 120 -15.13 -27.21 2.76
C GLU A 120 -13.72 -27.09 3.31
N HIS A 121 -12.74 -27.52 2.55
CA HIS A 121 -11.37 -27.36 2.96
C HIS A 121 -11.00 -25.89 3.01
N LEU A 122 -11.42 -25.14 2.03
CA LEU A 122 -11.19 -23.71 2.03
C LEU A 122 -11.83 -23.03 3.21
N ARG A 123 -13.03 -23.45 3.55
CA ARG A 123 -13.72 -22.84 4.66
C ARG A 123 -13.03 -23.08 5.97
N MET A 124 -12.55 -24.31 6.17
CA MET A 124 -11.84 -24.61 7.39
C MET A 124 -10.56 -23.84 7.49
N GLU A 125 -9.85 -23.78 6.40
CA GLU A 125 -8.61 -23.09 6.40
C GLU A 125 -8.77 -21.60 6.41
N GLY A 126 -9.86 -21.12 5.90
CA GLY A 126 -10.09 -19.70 5.82
C GLY A 126 -9.95 -19.01 7.15
N LYS A 127 -10.42 -19.64 8.21
CA LYS A 127 -10.32 -19.02 9.50
C LYS A 127 -8.90 -18.95 10.01
N ALA A 128 -8.15 -20.00 9.77
CA ALA A 128 -6.81 -20.06 10.30
C ALA A 128 -5.79 -19.46 9.38
N LYS A 129 -6.04 -19.46 8.10
CA LYS A 129 -5.04 -19.09 7.13
C LYS A 129 -5.24 -17.81 6.42
N MET A 130 -6.28 -17.10 6.71
CA MET A 130 -6.53 -15.85 6.04
C MET A 130 -5.33 -14.97 6.07
N MET A 131 -4.68 -14.90 7.19
CA MET A 131 -3.54 -14.03 7.31
C MET A 131 -2.35 -14.52 6.55
N ARG A 132 -2.22 -15.80 6.39
CA ARG A 132 -1.08 -16.33 5.69
C ARG A 132 -1.10 -16.09 4.21
N ILE A 133 -2.25 -15.83 3.67
CA ILE A 133 -2.35 -15.54 2.26
C ILE A 133 -1.54 -14.33 1.90
N TYR A 134 -1.51 -13.35 2.79
CA TYR A 134 -0.78 -12.13 2.51
C TYR A 134 0.71 -12.29 2.67
N VAL A 135 1.10 -13.26 3.44
CA VAL A 135 2.51 -13.45 3.69
C VAL A 135 3.17 -14.23 2.60
N SER A 136 2.41 -15.07 1.97
CA SER A 136 2.99 -16.00 1.02
C SER A 136 3.35 -15.37 -0.29
N GLU A 137 3.01 -14.10 -0.52
CA GLU A 137 3.32 -13.50 -1.74
C GLU A 137 4.72 -13.32 -1.98
#